data_fde703f869e1a4ba3bbe2bb3c0c98f7e
#
_entry.id   fde703f869e1a4ba3bbe2bb3c0c98f7e
#
_cell.length_a   1.000
_cell.length_b   1.000
_cell.length_c   1.000
_cell.angle_alpha   90.00
_cell.angle_beta   90.00
_cell.angle_gamma   90.00
#
_symmetry.space_group_name_H-M   'P 1'
#
loop_
_entity.id
_entity.type
_entity.pdbx_description
1 polymer ?
#
loop_
_entity_poly.entity_id
_entity_poly.type
_entity_poly.pdbx_seq_one_letter_code
_entity_poly.pdbx_strand_id
1 'polypeptide(L)'
;LGVDCVFAPSKEDMYPQGRSTTVAPPAVATMLEGECRPEHFGGVCTIVLKLLQIIPADLACFGQKDFQQALVIRNMVRDLNLPTEVAICPIKREPDGLALSSRNVYLDAGERKRALSLVQALRQVPEAIGQGIKDTGLIETRMKEFLRPFVDRIDYAVVVDSETLDGLEAVDRTVVGLLAAYIGKTRLIDNWVVSVAGETDLL
;
A
#
# COMPACT_ATOMS: atom_id res chain seq x y z
N LEU A 1 -20.19 13.90 4.21
CA LEU A 1 -19.66 12.66 4.76
C LEU A 1 -20.05 12.43 6.24
N GLY A 2 -20.65 13.42 6.92
CA GLY A 2 -21.14 13.29 8.28
C GLY A 2 -20.04 13.28 9.36
N VAL A 3 -18.88 13.87 9.08
CA VAL A 3 -17.83 14.06 10.09
C VAL A 3 -18.20 15.17 11.06
N ASP A 4 -17.92 14.99 12.35
CA ASP A 4 -18.25 15.96 13.39
C ASP A 4 -17.22 17.09 13.50
N CYS A 5 -15.93 16.78 13.21
CA CYS A 5 -14.83 17.72 13.31
C CYS A 5 -13.78 17.46 12.23
N VAL A 6 -13.17 18.55 11.73
CA VAL A 6 -12.00 18.48 10.82
C VAL A 6 -10.84 19.18 11.49
N PHE A 7 -9.77 18.41 11.78
CA PHE A 7 -8.50 18.94 12.25
C PHE A 7 -7.58 19.20 11.05
N ALA A 8 -7.32 20.45 10.75
CA ALA A 8 -6.53 20.88 9.58
C ALA A 8 -5.44 21.89 9.97
N PRO A 9 -4.39 21.45 10.68
CA PRO A 9 -3.29 22.32 11.09
C PRO A 9 -2.47 22.77 9.88
N SER A 10 -1.82 23.93 9.98
CA SER A 10 -0.83 24.35 8.99
C SER A 10 0.43 23.48 9.06
N LYS A 11 1.26 23.56 8.02
CA LYS A 11 2.57 22.89 8.03
C LYS A 11 3.47 23.45 9.14
N GLU A 12 3.39 24.71 9.40
CA GLU A 12 4.15 25.43 10.43
C GLU A 12 3.74 25.02 11.84
N ASP A 13 2.43 24.76 12.07
CA ASP A 13 1.93 24.23 13.34
C ASP A 13 2.48 22.83 13.60
N MET A 14 2.47 21.98 12.58
CA MET A 14 2.97 20.60 12.69
C MET A 14 4.50 20.54 12.75
N TYR A 15 5.19 21.46 12.11
CA TYR A 15 6.63 21.47 11.98
C TYR A 15 7.23 22.85 12.34
N PRO A 16 7.21 23.24 13.63
CA PRO A 16 7.74 24.52 14.08
C PRO A 16 9.23 24.63 13.78
N GLN A 17 9.70 25.89 13.65
CA GLN A 17 11.11 26.17 13.41
C GLN A 17 11.99 25.62 14.54
N GLY A 18 13.14 25.03 14.18
CA GLY A 18 14.10 24.45 15.13
C GLY A 18 13.76 23.01 15.57
N ARG A 19 12.70 22.39 15.05
CA ARG A 19 12.45 20.98 15.31
C ARG A 19 13.61 20.10 14.80
N SER A 20 13.98 19.09 15.57
CA SER A 20 15.06 18.15 15.21
C SER A 20 14.70 16.68 15.44
N THR A 21 13.59 16.43 16.14
CA THR A 21 13.14 15.05 16.45
C THR A 21 12.40 14.45 15.27
N THR A 22 12.73 13.20 14.94
CA THR A 22 12.06 12.38 13.93
C THR A 22 11.85 10.97 14.49
N VAL A 23 10.91 10.24 13.91
CA VAL A 23 10.64 8.84 14.24
C VAL A 23 11.33 7.95 13.21
N ALA A 24 12.18 7.05 13.66
CA ALA A 24 12.75 6.02 12.79
C ALA A 24 11.64 5.02 12.41
N PRO A 25 11.44 4.72 11.12
CA PRO A 25 10.41 3.79 10.71
C PRO A 25 10.81 2.33 10.99
N PRO A 26 9.84 1.40 11.13
CA PRO A 26 10.12 -0.03 11.30
C PRO A 26 10.77 -0.64 10.05
N ALA A 27 11.35 -1.84 10.20
CA ALA A 27 12.12 -2.53 9.14
C ALA A 27 11.36 -2.68 7.81
N VAL A 28 10.03 -2.90 7.86
CA VAL A 28 9.18 -3.01 6.66
C VAL A 28 9.18 -1.74 5.78
N ALA A 29 9.74 -0.65 6.25
CA ALA A 29 9.86 0.61 5.52
C ALA A 29 11.08 0.68 4.59
N THR A 30 11.99 -0.30 4.61
CA THR A 30 13.27 -0.22 3.89
C THR A 30 13.23 -0.76 2.46
N MET A 31 12.19 -1.52 2.11
CA MET A 31 12.00 -2.16 0.81
C MET A 31 10.91 -1.47 -0.03
N LEU A 32 10.75 -1.86 -1.29
CA LEU A 32 9.66 -1.43 -2.19
C LEU A 32 9.54 0.11 -2.27
N GLU A 33 8.45 0.69 -1.73
CA GLU A 33 8.29 2.16 -1.70
C GLU A 33 9.41 2.84 -0.93
N GLY A 34 9.97 2.19 0.10
CA GLY A 34 11.09 2.71 0.87
C GLY A 34 12.39 2.79 0.08
N GLU A 35 12.67 1.84 -0.79
CA GLU A 35 13.82 1.92 -1.72
C GLU A 35 13.66 3.06 -2.71
N CYS A 36 12.45 3.22 -3.25
CA CYS A 36 12.14 4.32 -4.18
C CYS A 36 12.18 5.69 -3.51
N ARG A 37 11.90 5.76 -2.21
CA ARG A 37 11.71 7.00 -1.44
C ARG A 37 12.26 6.86 -0.01
N PRO A 38 13.58 6.80 0.20
CA PRO A 38 14.21 6.40 1.48
C PRO A 38 13.78 7.19 2.72
N GLU A 39 13.47 8.50 2.58
CA GLU A 39 13.06 9.34 3.71
C GLU A 39 11.54 9.39 3.95
N HIS A 40 10.77 8.79 3.04
CA HIS A 40 9.32 8.93 3.04
C HIS A 40 8.67 8.41 4.33
N PHE A 41 8.99 7.18 4.71
CA PHE A 41 8.34 6.54 5.86
C PHE A 41 8.77 7.10 7.21
N GLY A 42 9.98 7.67 7.33
CA GLY A 42 10.36 8.45 8.50
C GLY A 42 9.49 9.70 8.67
N GLY A 43 9.19 10.36 7.56
CA GLY A 43 8.22 11.47 7.52
C GLY A 43 6.80 11.02 7.90
N VAL A 44 6.33 9.89 7.35
CA VAL A 44 5.01 9.30 7.66
C VAL A 44 4.91 8.97 9.14
N CYS A 45 5.85 8.22 9.70
CA CYS A 45 5.85 7.88 11.12
C CYS A 45 5.84 9.12 12.00
N THR A 46 6.65 10.11 11.68
CA THR A 46 6.73 11.36 12.46
C THR A 46 5.42 12.11 12.45
N ILE A 47 4.78 12.32 11.29
CA ILE A 47 3.53 13.08 11.21
C ILE A 47 2.36 12.30 11.81
N VAL A 48 2.26 10.99 11.58
CA VAL A 48 1.17 10.18 12.11
C VAL A 48 1.27 10.08 13.62
N LEU A 49 2.47 9.87 14.19
CA LEU A 49 2.65 9.87 15.64
C LEU A 49 2.22 11.22 16.24
N LYS A 50 2.61 12.35 15.64
CA LYS A 50 2.17 13.68 16.11
C LYS A 50 0.66 13.82 16.08
N LEU A 51 0.00 13.37 15.02
CA LEU A 51 -1.46 13.43 14.90
C LEU A 51 -2.15 12.57 15.98
N LEU A 52 -1.68 11.34 16.22
CA LEU A 52 -2.23 10.47 17.27
C LEU A 52 -2.00 10.99 18.68
N GLN A 53 -0.93 11.75 18.91
CA GLN A 53 -0.68 12.40 20.20
C GLN A 53 -1.52 13.69 20.40
N ILE A 54 -1.83 14.41 19.33
CA ILE A 54 -2.66 15.62 19.39
C ILE A 54 -4.15 15.24 19.51
N ILE A 55 -4.56 14.19 18.78
CA ILE A 55 -5.92 13.67 18.78
C ILE A 55 -5.84 12.22 19.29
N PRO A 56 -6.02 12.00 20.59
CA PRO A 56 -5.96 10.67 21.21
C PRO A 56 -7.21 9.86 20.81
N ALA A 57 -7.21 9.33 19.58
CA ALA A 57 -8.31 8.53 19.06
C ALA A 57 -8.20 7.08 19.55
N ASP A 58 -9.34 6.45 19.85
CA ASP A 58 -9.41 5.01 20.15
C ASP A 58 -9.12 4.19 18.87
N LEU A 59 -9.58 4.68 17.71
CA LEU A 59 -9.44 4.02 16.42
C LEU A 59 -8.95 5.00 15.35
N ALA A 60 -7.92 4.60 14.60
CA ALA A 60 -7.42 5.33 13.43
C ALA A 60 -7.54 4.46 12.17
N CYS A 61 -8.22 4.98 11.14
CA CYS A 61 -8.51 4.26 9.90
C CYS A 61 -7.49 4.62 8.81
N PHE A 62 -6.88 3.61 8.19
CA PHE A 62 -5.95 3.77 7.06
C PHE A 62 -6.41 2.91 5.87
N GLY A 63 -6.26 3.44 4.65
CA GLY A 63 -6.65 2.71 3.45
C GLY A 63 -5.62 1.65 3.06
N GLN A 64 -6.07 0.41 2.80
CA GLN A 64 -5.23 -0.70 2.33
C GLN A 64 -4.50 -0.38 1.01
N LYS A 65 -5.01 0.55 0.21
CA LYS A 65 -4.39 0.93 -1.07
C LYS A 65 -2.91 1.28 -0.91
N ASP A 66 -2.55 2.02 0.13
CA ASP A 66 -1.18 2.35 0.50
C ASP A 66 -0.67 1.32 1.52
N PHE A 67 -0.65 0.03 1.09
CA PHE A 67 -0.46 -1.15 1.94
C PHE A 67 0.76 -1.07 2.84
N GLN A 68 1.93 -0.81 2.27
CA GLN A 68 3.16 -0.70 3.05
C GLN A 68 3.09 0.45 4.06
N GLN A 69 2.47 1.57 3.72
CA GLN A 69 2.25 2.68 4.66
C GLN A 69 1.36 2.25 5.84
N ALA A 70 0.26 1.54 5.57
CA ALA A 70 -0.62 1.04 6.62
C ALA A 70 0.11 0.06 7.54
N LEU A 71 0.93 -0.83 6.99
CA LEU A 71 1.77 -1.77 7.73
C LEU A 71 2.84 -1.06 8.58
N VAL A 72 3.51 -0.06 8.03
CA VAL A 72 4.48 0.79 8.75
C VAL A 72 3.81 1.48 9.94
N ILE A 73 2.62 2.05 9.75
CA ILE A 73 1.89 2.74 10.81
C ILE A 73 1.43 1.74 11.89
N ARG A 74 0.89 0.59 11.49
CA ARG A 74 0.48 -0.47 12.43
C ARG A 74 1.64 -0.94 13.29
N ASN A 75 2.80 -1.17 12.69
CA ASN A 75 4.01 -1.56 13.42
C ASN A 75 4.49 -0.44 14.36
N MET A 76 4.50 0.80 13.91
CA MET A 76 4.85 1.95 14.76
C MET A 76 3.95 2.06 15.99
N VAL A 77 2.63 1.94 15.81
CA VAL A 77 1.65 1.99 16.90
C VAL A 77 1.90 0.87 17.91
N ARG A 78 2.10 -0.36 17.45
CA ARG A 78 2.44 -1.52 18.28
C ARG A 78 3.75 -1.33 19.02
N ASP A 79 4.82 -0.99 18.31
CA ASP A 79 6.18 -0.96 18.85
C ASP A 79 6.39 0.20 19.84
N LEU A 80 5.63 1.29 19.68
CA LEU A 80 5.63 2.43 20.60
C LEU A 80 4.53 2.36 21.69
N ASN A 81 3.81 1.24 21.76
CA ASN A 81 2.73 1.02 22.73
C ASN A 81 1.68 2.14 22.76
N LEU A 82 1.30 2.65 21.58
CA LEU A 82 0.24 3.65 21.50
C LEU A 82 -1.12 2.99 21.77
N PRO A 83 -2.02 3.69 22.48
CA PRO A 83 -3.33 3.12 22.86
C PRO A 83 -4.31 3.03 21.68
N THR A 84 -4.00 3.67 20.55
CA THR A 84 -4.85 3.73 19.36
C THR A 84 -4.87 2.39 18.63
N GLU A 85 -6.04 1.87 18.32
CA GLU A 85 -6.20 0.75 17.39
C GLU A 85 -6.05 1.23 15.94
N VAL A 86 -5.37 0.45 15.09
CA VAL A 86 -5.22 0.74 13.66
C VAL A 86 -6.13 -0.16 12.86
N ALA A 87 -7.17 0.43 12.24
CA ALA A 87 -8.05 -0.27 11.30
C ALA A 87 -7.59 -0.05 9.86
N ILE A 88 -7.37 -1.13 9.13
CA ILE A 88 -7.05 -1.08 7.70
C ILE A 88 -8.34 -1.25 6.90
N CYS A 89 -8.71 -0.19 6.18
CA CYS A 89 -9.95 -0.16 5.41
C CYS A 89 -9.72 -0.70 3.98
N PRO A 90 -10.67 -1.48 3.42
CA PRO A 90 -10.57 -2.04 2.08
C PRO A 90 -10.30 -0.98 1.00
N ILE A 91 -9.67 -1.42 -0.09
CA ILE A 91 -9.44 -0.55 -1.25
C ILE A 91 -10.79 -0.14 -1.85
N LYS A 92 -11.07 1.15 -1.83
CA LYS A 92 -12.17 1.71 -2.60
C LYS A 92 -11.79 1.71 -4.08
N ARG A 93 -12.64 1.12 -4.92
CA ARG A 93 -12.44 1.09 -6.37
C ARG A 93 -13.50 1.93 -7.07
N GLU A 94 -13.14 2.52 -8.21
CA GLU A 94 -14.08 3.15 -9.12
C GLU A 94 -14.94 2.09 -9.84
N PRO A 95 -16.05 2.46 -10.48
CA PRO A 95 -16.96 1.49 -11.12
C PRO A 95 -16.30 0.57 -12.15
N ASP A 96 -15.20 1.00 -12.77
CA ASP A 96 -14.41 0.22 -13.72
C ASP A 96 -13.35 -0.68 -13.07
N GLY A 97 -13.22 -0.64 -11.73
CA GLY A 97 -12.29 -1.47 -10.95
C GLY A 97 -10.97 -0.81 -10.60
N LEU A 98 -10.65 0.37 -11.14
CA LEU A 98 -9.44 1.10 -10.81
C LEU A 98 -9.45 1.51 -9.33
N ALA A 99 -8.35 1.30 -8.62
CA ALA A 99 -8.22 1.76 -7.24
C ALA A 99 -8.38 3.29 -7.16
N LEU A 100 -9.26 3.78 -6.29
CA LEU A 100 -9.54 5.20 -6.14
C LEU A 100 -8.29 5.95 -5.69
N SER A 101 -7.89 6.94 -6.47
CA SER A 101 -6.70 7.76 -6.20
C SER A 101 -6.88 9.18 -6.74
N SER A 102 -6.36 10.18 -6.02
CA SER A 102 -6.26 11.54 -6.53
C SER A 102 -5.40 11.65 -7.80
N ARG A 103 -4.52 10.68 -8.06
CA ARG A 103 -3.70 10.63 -9.27
C ARG A 103 -4.47 10.20 -10.52
N ASN A 104 -5.65 9.60 -10.36
CA ASN A 104 -6.46 9.16 -11.51
C ASN A 104 -6.91 10.33 -12.41
N VAL A 105 -6.99 11.54 -11.86
CA VAL A 105 -7.33 12.77 -12.62
C VAL A 105 -6.27 13.17 -13.66
N TYR A 106 -5.05 12.64 -13.54
CA TYR A 106 -3.96 12.91 -14.50
C TYR A 106 -3.96 11.96 -15.69
N LEU A 107 -4.79 10.90 -15.69
CA LEU A 107 -4.88 9.92 -16.75
C LEU A 107 -5.81 10.42 -17.85
N ASP A 108 -5.35 10.41 -19.09
CA ASP A 108 -6.25 10.55 -20.23
C ASP A 108 -7.11 9.28 -20.43
N ALA A 109 -8.06 9.33 -21.38
CA ALA A 109 -8.98 8.22 -21.61
C ALA A 109 -8.27 6.91 -22.07
N GLY A 110 -7.17 7.02 -22.80
CA GLY A 110 -6.35 5.89 -23.24
C GLY A 110 -5.52 5.32 -22.10
N GLU A 111 -4.87 6.21 -21.33
CA GLU A 111 -4.09 5.87 -20.14
C GLU A 111 -4.98 5.22 -19.08
N ARG A 112 -6.21 5.74 -18.87
CA ARG A 112 -7.15 5.15 -17.93
C ARG A 112 -7.51 3.71 -18.30
N LYS A 113 -7.75 3.42 -19.59
CA LYS A 113 -8.00 2.03 -20.04
C LYS A 113 -6.81 1.13 -19.76
N ARG A 114 -5.59 1.62 -20.01
CA ARG A 114 -4.36 0.88 -19.73
C ARG A 114 -4.20 0.63 -18.22
N ALA A 115 -4.56 1.59 -17.37
CA ALA A 115 -4.45 1.50 -15.93
C ALA A 115 -5.29 0.36 -15.31
N LEU A 116 -6.37 -0.08 -15.96
CA LEU A 116 -7.14 -1.24 -15.54
C LEU A 116 -6.35 -2.55 -15.55
N SER A 117 -5.23 -2.60 -16.29
CA SER A 117 -4.33 -3.74 -16.27
C SER A 117 -3.72 -4.01 -14.89
N LEU A 118 -3.60 -2.98 -14.03
CA LEU A 118 -3.05 -3.14 -12.69
C LEU A 118 -3.88 -4.11 -11.85
N VAL A 119 -5.19 -3.86 -11.75
CA VAL A 119 -6.08 -4.76 -11.01
C VAL A 119 -6.19 -6.13 -11.66
N GLN A 120 -6.13 -6.21 -12.99
CA GLN A 120 -6.16 -7.49 -13.72
C GLN A 120 -4.89 -8.31 -13.47
N ALA A 121 -3.73 -7.67 -13.40
CA ALA A 121 -2.48 -8.32 -13.04
C ALA A 121 -2.52 -8.88 -11.61
N LEU A 122 -3.05 -8.12 -10.67
CA LEU A 122 -3.19 -8.56 -9.27
C LEU A 122 -4.15 -9.74 -9.12
N ARG A 123 -5.20 -9.84 -9.96
CA ARG A 123 -6.09 -11.00 -9.98
C ARG A 123 -5.39 -12.31 -10.36
N GLN A 124 -4.24 -12.23 -11.06
CA GLN A 124 -3.44 -13.42 -11.33
C GLN A 124 -2.95 -14.11 -10.05
N VAL A 125 -2.82 -13.38 -8.93
CA VAL A 125 -2.35 -13.94 -7.65
C VAL A 125 -3.35 -14.94 -7.08
N PRO A 126 -4.61 -14.57 -6.73
CA PRO A 126 -5.59 -15.53 -6.22
C PRO A 126 -5.94 -16.59 -7.26
N GLU A 127 -5.97 -16.28 -8.55
CA GLU A 127 -6.24 -17.25 -9.62
C GLU A 127 -5.16 -18.34 -9.69
N ALA A 128 -3.89 -17.97 -9.61
CA ALA A 128 -2.77 -18.93 -9.62
C ALA A 128 -2.78 -19.79 -8.37
N ILE A 129 -3.01 -19.20 -7.19
CA ILE A 129 -3.12 -19.94 -5.92
C ILE A 129 -4.30 -20.93 -5.96
N GLY A 130 -5.46 -20.50 -6.47
CA GLY A 130 -6.64 -21.36 -6.66
C GLY A 130 -6.40 -22.51 -7.64
N GLN A 131 -5.47 -22.37 -8.59
CA GLN A 131 -5.00 -23.43 -9.49
C GLN A 131 -3.93 -24.33 -8.85
N GLY A 132 -3.57 -24.13 -7.59
CA GLY A 132 -2.54 -24.89 -6.88
C GLY A 132 -1.11 -24.44 -7.15
N ILE A 133 -0.90 -23.30 -7.83
CA ILE A 133 0.43 -22.75 -8.07
C ILE A 133 0.84 -22.00 -6.81
N LYS A 134 1.90 -22.47 -6.17
CA LYS A 134 2.44 -21.87 -4.94
C LYS A 134 3.76 -21.13 -5.14
N ASP A 135 4.49 -21.38 -6.21
CA ASP A 135 5.75 -20.72 -6.55
C ASP A 135 5.49 -19.21 -6.78
N THR A 136 6.00 -18.38 -5.88
CA THR A 136 5.79 -16.93 -5.92
C THR A 136 6.49 -16.29 -7.12
N GLY A 137 7.67 -16.77 -7.50
CA GLY A 137 8.42 -16.31 -8.68
C GLY A 137 7.66 -16.54 -9.99
N LEU A 138 6.96 -17.68 -10.08
CA LEU A 138 6.11 -17.97 -11.23
C LEU A 138 4.88 -17.04 -11.27
N ILE A 139 4.25 -16.77 -10.12
CA ILE A 139 3.11 -15.85 -10.03
C ILE A 139 3.54 -14.42 -10.39
N GLU A 140 4.66 -13.96 -9.85
CA GLU A 140 5.22 -12.64 -10.19
C GLU A 140 5.55 -12.50 -11.68
N THR A 141 6.11 -13.55 -12.26
CA THR A 141 6.41 -13.57 -13.71
C THR A 141 5.15 -13.39 -14.53
N ARG A 142 4.06 -14.11 -14.20
CA ARG A 142 2.75 -13.94 -14.84
C ARG A 142 2.20 -12.51 -14.70
N MET A 143 2.28 -11.93 -13.50
CA MET A 143 1.87 -10.54 -13.28
C MET A 143 2.65 -9.56 -14.17
N LYS A 144 3.98 -9.71 -14.21
CA LYS A 144 4.88 -8.84 -14.99
C LYS A 144 4.64 -8.99 -16.50
N GLU A 145 4.50 -10.22 -16.99
CA GLU A 145 4.20 -10.50 -18.42
C GLU A 145 2.85 -9.92 -18.83
N PHE A 146 1.82 -10.07 -17.97
CA PHE A 146 0.52 -9.49 -18.23
C PHE A 146 0.57 -7.95 -18.28
N LEU A 147 1.34 -7.30 -17.38
CA LEU A 147 1.43 -5.84 -17.32
C LEU A 147 2.19 -5.21 -18.49
N ARG A 148 3.26 -5.85 -18.98
CA ARG A 148 4.20 -5.29 -19.97
C ARG A 148 3.55 -4.58 -21.16
N PRO A 149 2.48 -5.11 -21.81
CA PRO A 149 1.87 -4.45 -22.96
C PRO A 149 1.10 -3.16 -22.62
N PHE A 150 0.78 -2.94 -21.35
CA PHE A 150 -0.13 -1.88 -20.90
C PHE A 150 0.54 -0.74 -20.15
N VAL A 151 1.74 -0.96 -19.63
CA VAL A 151 2.44 0.02 -18.78
C VAL A 151 3.74 0.47 -19.42
N ASP A 152 4.16 1.69 -19.11
CA ASP A 152 5.39 2.25 -19.67
C ASP A 152 6.63 1.80 -18.88
N ARG A 153 6.45 1.53 -17.57
CA ARG A 153 7.50 1.00 -16.68
C ARG A 153 6.87 0.30 -15.49
N ILE A 154 7.45 -0.80 -15.08
CA ILE A 154 7.14 -1.48 -13.82
C ILE A 154 8.26 -1.17 -12.84
N ASP A 155 7.95 -0.56 -11.70
CA ASP A 155 8.92 -0.38 -10.62
C ASP A 155 9.06 -1.69 -9.85
N TYR A 156 7.93 -2.29 -9.47
CA TYR A 156 7.85 -3.64 -8.92
C TYR A 156 6.50 -4.30 -9.20
N ALA A 157 6.46 -5.61 -9.25
CA ALA A 157 5.29 -6.46 -9.19
C ALA A 157 5.72 -7.75 -8.50
N VAL A 158 5.33 -7.91 -7.24
CA VAL A 158 5.85 -8.92 -6.31
C VAL A 158 4.74 -9.59 -5.52
N VAL A 159 5.03 -10.80 -5.00
CA VAL A 159 4.18 -11.54 -4.07
C VAL A 159 5.01 -11.82 -2.82
N VAL A 160 4.65 -11.20 -1.72
CA VAL A 160 5.45 -11.18 -0.49
C VAL A 160 4.60 -11.53 0.73
N ASP A 161 5.24 -11.83 1.85
CA ASP A 161 4.58 -11.99 3.14
C ASP A 161 3.81 -10.71 3.51
N SER A 162 2.55 -10.85 3.92
CA SER A 162 1.67 -9.71 4.21
C SER A 162 2.03 -8.95 5.49
N GLU A 163 2.83 -9.56 6.39
CA GLU A 163 3.21 -8.96 7.68
C GLU A 163 4.61 -8.37 7.67
N THR A 164 5.55 -8.99 6.94
CA THR A 164 6.97 -8.60 6.95
C THR A 164 7.42 -7.98 5.63
N LEU A 165 6.69 -8.18 4.54
CA LEU A 165 7.05 -7.87 3.16
C LEU A 165 8.28 -8.63 2.64
N ASP A 166 8.73 -9.64 3.37
CA ASP A 166 9.83 -10.50 2.90
C ASP A 166 9.39 -11.32 1.68
N GLY A 167 10.32 -11.52 0.76
CA GLY A 167 10.13 -12.44 -0.36
C GLY A 167 9.94 -13.87 0.12
N LEU A 168 9.07 -14.61 -0.53
CA LEU A 168 8.79 -16.01 -0.25
C LEU A 168 9.13 -16.86 -1.48
N GLU A 169 9.57 -18.10 -1.29
CA GLU A 169 9.72 -19.06 -2.39
C GLU A 169 8.36 -19.65 -2.78
N ALA A 170 7.48 -19.85 -1.80
CA ALA A 170 6.16 -20.42 -2.01
C ALA A 170 5.10 -19.81 -1.10
N VAL A 171 3.85 -19.82 -1.58
CA VAL A 171 2.68 -19.39 -0.80
C VAL A 171 2.33 -20.47 0.22
N ASP A 172 2.78 -20.28 1.46
CA ASP A 172 2.50 -21.13 2.63
C ASP A 172 1.75 -20.41 3.75
N ARG A 173 1.50 -19.12 3.58
CA ARG A 173 0.80 -18.21 4.50
C ARG A 173 0.08 -17.10 3.74
N THR A 174 -0.59 -16.19 4.45
CA THR A 174 -1.19 -15.00 3.84
C THR A 174 -0.13 -14.16 3.16
N VAL A 175 -0.34 -13.87 1.88
CA VAL A 175 0.54 -13.09 1.03
C VAL A 175 -0.16 -11.84 0.54
N VAL A 176 0.63 -10.88 0.08
CA VAL A 176 0.12 -9.73 -0.65
C VAL A 176 0.81 -9.61 -2.00
N GLY A 177 0.01 -9.55 -3.06
CA GLY A 177 0.46 -9.08 -4.36
C GLY A 177 0.53 -7.56 -4.34
N LEU A 178 1.72 -7.00 -4.59
CA LEU A 178 1.97 -5.56 -4.63
C LEU A 178 2.51 -5.19 -5.99
N LEU A 179 2.04 -4.08 -6.53
CA LEU A 179 2.61 -3.53 -7.75
C LEU A 179 2.68 -2.01 -7.75
N ALA A 180 3.71 -1.49 -8.43
CA ALA A 180 3.85 -0.10 -8.80
C ALA A 180 4.29 0.00 -10.25
N ALA A 181 3.56 0.77 -11.04
CA ALA A 181 3.83 0.94 -12.46
C ALA A 181 3.50 2.35 -12.94
N TYR A 182 4.11 2.74 -14.05
CA TYR A 182 3.85 4.00 -14.71
C TYR A 182 2.93 3.81 -15.92
N ILE A 183 1.93 4.67 -16.00
CA ILE A 183 1.09 4.88 -17.17
C ILE A 183 1.32 6.33 -17.61
N GLY A 184 1.97 6.50 -18.75
CA GLY A 184 2.49 7.81 -19.11
C GLY A 184 3.45 8.32 -18.03
N LYS A 185 3.14 9.49 -17.48
CA LYS A 185 3.90 10.10 -16.38
C LYS A 185 3.36 9.78 -14.99
N THR A 186 2.20 9.11 -14.92
CA THR A 186 1.50 8.86 -13.67
C THR A 186 1.93 7.52 -13.07
N ARG A 187 2.54 7.56 -11.89
CA ARG A 187 2.87 6.38 -11.11
C ARG A 187 1.65 5.94 -10.31
N LEU A 188 1.20 4.73 -10.52
CA LEU A 188 0.08 4.11 -9.85
C LEU A 188 0.56 2.91 -9.03
N ILE A 189 -0.11 2.70 -7.91
CA ILE A 189 0.08 1.54 -7.03
C ILE A 189 -1.25 0.85 -6.78
N ASP A 190 -1.20 -0.46 -6.61
CA ASP A 190 -2.36 -1.26 -6.20
C ASP A 190 -1.85 -2.52 -5.49
N ASN A 191 -2.74 -3.22 -4.77
CA ASN A 191 -2.40 -4.46 -4.09
C ASN A 191 -3.60 -5.40 -3.95
N TRP A 192 -3.28 -6.67 -3.59
CA TRP A 192 -4.29 -7.69 -3.34
C TRP A 192 -3.77 -8.66 -2.29
N VAL A 193 -4.47 -8.78 -1.15
CA VAL A 193 -4.15 -9.72 -0.07
C VAL A 193 -4.85 -11.05 -0.35
N VAL A 194 -4.15 -12.16 -0.19
CA VAL A 194 -4.66 -13.52 -0.45
C VAL A 194 -4.21 -14.47 0.64
N SER A 195 -5.16 -15.19 1.25
CA SER A 195 -4.88 -16.29 2.16
C SER A 195 -4.42 -17.55 1.42
N VAL A 196 -3.86 -18.51 2.15
CA VAL A 196 -3.44 -19.83 1.60
C VAL A 196 -4.60 -20.58 0.94
N ALA A 197 -5.84 -20.37 1.41
CA ALA A 197 -7.04 -20.96 0.83
C ALA A 197 -7.48 -20.27 -0.48
N GLY A 198 -6.79 -19.21 -0.91
CA GLY A 198 -7.17 -18.42 -2.08
C GLY A 198 -8.27 -17.40 -1.81
N GLU A 199 -8.69 -17.27 -0.55
CA GLU A 199 -9.66 -16.26 -0.13
C GLU A 199 -8.99 -14.88 -0.02
N THR A 200 -9.73 -13.83 -0.34
CA THR A 200 -9.26 -12.45 -0.18
C THR A 200 -9.54 -12.01 1.24
N ASP A 201 -8.48 -11.79 2.01
CA ASP A 201 -8.57 -11.26 3.36
C ASP A 201 -8.28 -9.76 3.40
N LEU A 202 -8.95 -9.09 4.34
CA LEU A 202 -8.58 -7.76 4.77
C LEU A 202 -7.62 -7.90 5.96
N LEU A 203 -6.55 -7.11 5.97
CA LEU A 203 -5.65 -7.04 7.11
C LEU A 203 -6.30 -6.36 8.31
#